data_9e328e6fb1fcb8db6f6b1cac3af3f23c
#
_entry.id   9e328e6fb1fcb8db6f6b1cac3af3f23c
#
_cell.length_a   1.000
_cell.length_b   1.000
_cell.length_c   1.000
_cell.angle_alpha   90.00
_cell.angle_beta   90.00
_cell.angle_gamma   90.00
#
_symmetry.space_group_name_H-M   'P 1'
#
loop_
_entity.id
_entity.type
_entity.pdbx_description
1 polymer ?
#
loop_
_entity_poly.entity_id
_entity_poly.type
_entity_poly.pdbx_seq_one_letter_code
_entity_poly.pdbx_strand_id
1 'polypeptide(L)'
;KEGMLVSSAAAGPAFEGGQLSCGTGSIPGAVRDVRIQYGLVRYETIGRKPPVGICGSGLVSAISEMRKSRMMDNTGRLSLRYASRGLEIIPGKIVITQADIREYQKARAAIRAGLEILVENAGYRMEEIEALELAGGFGSQLDIAKAAGAGLIPEKLAERVHILGNAVIAGLCVYIQSPDQEGIRRMIQHTREIFLANQPKFTKSFLDFSHF
;
A
#
# COMPACT_ATOMS: atom_id res chain seq x y z
N LYS A 1 5.35 25.65 9.88
CA LYS A 1 4.38 25.45 10.97
C LYS A 1 4.87 24.27 11.78
N GLU A 2 5.17 24.47 13.05
CA GLU A 2 5.52 23.38 13.96
C GLU A 2 4.24 22.62 14.35
N GLY A 3 4.23 21.31 14.20
CA GLY A 3 3.12 20.44 14.58
C GLY A 3 3.05 19.17 13.76
N MET A 4 2.29 18.20 14.26
CA MET A 4 2.06 16.92 13.63
C MET A 4 0.57 16.74 13.33
N LEU A 5 0.23 16.27 12.15
CA LEU A 5 -1.10 15.80 11.79
C LEU A 5 -1.09 14.28 11.75
N VAL A 6 -2.09 13.68 12.34
CA VAL A 6 -2.28 12.23 12.35
C VAL A 6 -3.67 11.88 11.85
N SER A 7 -3.80 10.74 11.22
CA SER A 7 -5.08 10.19 10.81
C SER A 7 -5.00 8.67 10.72
N SER A 8 -6.15 8.02 10.74
CA SER A 8 -6.30 6.60 10.40
C SER A 8 -7.07 6.44 9.10
N ALA A 9 -6.58 5.56 8.22
CA ALA A 9 -7.27 5.19 6.99
C ALA A 9 -7.88 3.79 7.12
N ALA A 10 -9.17 3.66 6.85
CA ALA A 10 -9.88 2.37 6.85
C ALA A 10 -9.56 1.61 5.55
N ALA A 11 -8.31 1.12 5.44
CA ALA A 11 -7.83 0.42 4.24
C ALA A 11 -8.35 -1.01 4.10
N GLY A 12 -8.94 -1.59 5.14
CA GLY A 12 -9.32 -3.00 5.16
C GLY A 12 -8.11 -3.93 5.18
N PRO A 13 -8.32 -5.26 5.19
CA PRO A 13 -7.27 -6.26 5.42
C PRO A 13 -6.57 -6.77 4.15
N ALA A 14 -6.73 -6.11 3.00
CA ALA A 14 -6.20 -6.62 1.73
C ALA A 14 -4.66 -6.78 1.72
N PHE A 15 -3.94 -5.86 2.37
CA PHE A 15 -2.47 -5.92 2.45
C PHE A 15 -1.95 -6.96 3.45
N GLU A 16 -2.79 -7.40 4.37
CA GLU A 16 -2.52 -8.52 5.27
C GLU A 16 -2.96 -9.87 4.67
N GLY A 17 -3.46 -9.88 3.43
CA GLY A 17 -3.95 -11.05 2.73
C GLY A 17 -5.41 -11.41 3.03
N GLY A 18 -6.11 -10.59 3.81
CA GLY A 18 -7.54 -10.77 4.08
C GLY A 18 -8.42 -10.36 2.90
N GLN A 19 -9.60 -11.01 2.78
CA GLN A 19 -10.59 -10.75 1.73
C GLN A 19 -10.10 -10.96 0.28
N LEU A 20 -8.94 -11.59 0.10
CA LEU A 20 -8.41 -12.00 -1.20
C LEU A 20 -8.63 -13.49 -1.41
N SER A 21 -8.90 -13.90 -2.63
CA SER A 21 -9.17 -15.31 -2.98
C SER A 21 -8.01 -16.25 -2.70
N CYS A 22 -6.77 -15.76 -2.80
CA CYS A 22 -5.56 -16.52 -2.53
C CYS A 22 -4.59 -15.77 -1.60
N GLY A 23 -5.12 -14.86 -0.76
CA GLY A 23 -4.33 -14.04 0.14
C GLY A 23 -3.74 -14.82 1.31
N THR A 24 -2.58 -14.38 1.77
CA THR A 24 -1.92 -14.88 2.97
C THR A 24 -1.06 -13.80 3.62
N GLY A 25 -0.74 -13.96 4.88
CA GLY A 25 0.24 -13.11 5.55
C GLY A 25 1.64 -13.26 4.95
N SER A 26 2.58 -12.44 5.42
CA SER A 26 4.00 -12.49 5.00
C SER A 26 4.72 -13.67 5.67
N ILE A 27 4.41 -14.89 5.24
CA ILE A 27 4.94 -16.15 5.76
C ILE A 27 5.83 -16.86 4.72
N PRO A 28 6.67 -17.83 5.11
CA PRO A 28 7.44 -18.65 4.16
C PRO A 28 6.52 -19.29 3.11
N GLY A 29 6.86 -19.14 1.83
CA GLY A 29 6.05 -19.61 0.70
C GLY A 29 5.02 -18.61 0.18
N ALA A 30 4.75 -17.48 0.85
CA ALA A 30 3.92 -16.43 0.28
C ALA A 30 4.60 -15.81 -0.96
N VAL A 31 3.87 -15.66 -2.05
CA VAL A 31 4.33 -14.93 -3.24
C VAL A 31 4.48 -13.45 -2.86
N ARG A 32 5.70 -12.94 -2.93
CA ARG A 32 6.07 -11.57 -2.55
C ARG A 32 6.35 -10.65 -3.73
N ASP A 33 6.71 -11.23 -4.87
CA ASP A 33 7.02 -10.50 -6.09
C ASP A 33 6.48 -11.24 -7.31
N VAL A 34 6.00 -10.48 -8.29
CA VAL A 34 5.48 -10.97 -9.57
C VAL A 34 6.09 -10.14 -10.68
N ARG A 35 6.46 -10.79 -11.78
CA ARG A 35 6.95 -10.15 -13.02
C ARG A 35 6.24 -10.76 -14.21
N ILE A 36 5.81 -9.92 -15.13
CA ILE A 36 5.15 -10.33 -16.36
C ILE A 36 5.99 -9.84 -17.55
N GLN A 37 6.58 -10.77 -18.28
CA GLN A 37 7.38 -10.47 -19.46
C GLN A 37 6.98 -11.40 -20.62
N TYR A 38 6.71 -10.82 -21.78
CA TYR A 38 6.30 -11.57 -22.98
C TYR A 38 5.10 -12.52 -22.73
N GLY A 39 4.19 -12.13 -21.85
CA GLY A 39 3.02 -12.94 -21.47
C GLY A 39 3.32 -14.07 -20.48
N LEU A 40 4.58 -14.25 -20.06
CA LEU A 40 4.99 -15.22 -19.05
C LEU A 40 4.97 -14.57 -17.67
N VAL A 41 4.36 -15.25 -16.72
CA VAL A 41 4.32 -14.87 -15.30
C VAL A 41 5.46 -15.56 -14.56
N ARG A 42 6.29 -14.76 -13.90
CA ARG A 42 7.33 -15.24 -12.96
C ARG A 42 7.00 -14.70 -11.59
N TYR A 43 7.36 -15.45 -10.55
CA TYR A 43 7.11 -15.04 -9.17
C TYR A 43 8.26 -15.42 -8.26
N GLU A 44 8.36 -14.73 -7.13
CA GLU A 44 9.27 -15.08 -6.05
C GLU A 44 8.47 -15.29 -4.76
N THR A 45 8.87 -16.29 -3.96
CA THR A 45 8.25 -16.59 -2.67
C THR A 45 9.18 -16.23 -1.50
N ILE A 46 8.61 -15.88 -0.37
CA ILE A 46 9.35 -15.66 0.87
C ILE A 46 10.08 -16.96 1.25
N GLY A 47 11.37 -16.83 1.49
CA GLY A 47 12.23 -17.95 1.88
C GLY A 47 12.43 -19.00 0.76
N ARG A 48 12.05 -18.69 -0.48
CA ARG A 48 12.15 -19.63 -1.63
C ARG A 48 11.45 -20.97 -1.36
N LYS A 49 10.37 -20.95 -0.57
CA LYS A 49 9.56 -22.14 -0.24
C LYS A 49 8.45 -22.34 -1.27
N PRO A 50 7.88 -23.56 -1.36
CA PRO A 50 6.72 -23.82 -2.22
C PRO A 50 5.60 -22.79 -1.99
N PRO A 51 4.92 -22.32 -3.05
CA PRO A 51 3.94 -21.25 -2.94
C PRO A 51 2.67 -21.71 -2.21
N VAL A 52 2.22 -20.89 -1.25
CA VAL A 52 1.04 -21.14 -0.41
C VAL A 52 -0.08 -20.10 -0.58
N GLY A 53 0.25 -18.92 -1.11
CA GLY A 53 -0.69 -17.82 -1.32
C GLY A 53 0.08 -16.57 -1.74
N ILE A 54 -0.59 -15.40 -1.78
CA ILE A 54 0.01 -14.12 -2.10
C ILE A 54 -0.07 -13.17 -0.91
N CYS A 55 1.04 -12.54 -0.53
CA CYS A 55 1.05 -11.52 0.51
C CYS A 55 0.85 -10.10 -0.07
N GLY A 56 0.69 -9.11 0.79
CA GLY A 56 0.42 -7.73 0.39
C GLY A 56 1.43 -7.16 -0.61
N SER A 57 2.74 -7.37 -0.40
CA SER A 57 3.76 -6.92 -1.36
C SER A 57 3.65 -7.63 -2.71
N GLY A 58 3.33 -8.92 -2.69
CA GLY A 58 3.05 -9.69 -3.91
C GLY A 58 1.83 -9.19 -4.66
N LEU A 59 0.75 -8.84 -3.95
CA LEU A 59 -0.44 -8.22 -4.54
C LEU A 59 -0.10 -6.89 -5.21
N VAL A 60 0.60 -5.99 -4.52
CA VAL A 60 1.05 -4.71 -5.09
C VAL A 60 1.89 -4.93 -6.34
N SER A 61 2.81 -5.89 -6.28
CA SER A 61 3.67 -6.26 -7.41
C SER A 61 2.84 -6.79 -8.59
N ALA A 62 1.89 -7.69 -8.34
CA ALA A 62 1.01 -8.24 -9.38
C ALA A 62 0.16 -7.15 -10.05
N ILE A 63 -0.45 -6.25 -9.27
CA ILE A 63 -1.24 -5.13 -9.79
C ILE A 63 -0.40 -4.21 -10.66
N SER A 64 0.82 -3.86 -10.22
CA SER A 64 1.75 -3.05 -11.01
C SER A 64 2.07 -3.68 -12.37
N GLU A 65 2.40 -4.97 -12.37
CA GLU A 65 2.72 -5.71 -13.60
C GLU A 65 1.50 -5.88 -14.51
N MET A 66 0.30 -6.10 -13.96
CA MET A 66 -0.95 -6.17 -14.72
C MET A 66 -1.27 -4.85 -15.42
N ARG A 67 -1.07 -3.71 -14.74
CA ARG A 67 -1.23 -2.38 -15.35
C ARG A 67 -0.22 -2.17 -16.47
N LYS A 68 1.06 -2.39 -16.19
CA LYS A 68 2.15 -2.27 -17.15
C LYS A 68 1.94 -3.12 -18.40
N SER A 69 1.41 -4.34 -18.23
CA SER A 69 1.12 -5.28 -19.30
C SER A 69 -0.25 -5.07 -19.96
N ARG A 70 -0.99 -4.01 -19.59
CA ARG A 70 -2.34 -3.67 -20.10
C ARG A 70 -3.33 -4.84 -19.96
N MET A 71 -3.21 -5.62 -18.92
CA MET A 71 -4.15 -6.71 -18.59
C MET A 71 -5.45 -6.21 -17.98
N MET A 72 -5.46 -4.97 -17.49
CA MET A 72 -6.63 -4.25 -17.01
C MET A 72 -6.58 -2.79 -17.47
N ASP A 73 -7.74 -2.14 -17.51
CA ASP A 73 -7.89 -0.72 -17.82
C ASP A 73 -7.69 0.17 -16.55
N ASN A 74 -7.79 1.49 -16.74
CA ASN A 74 -7.64 2.45 -15.63
C ASN A 74 -8.76 2.35 -14.59
N THR A 75 -9.87 1.72 -14.88
CA THR A 75 -10.93 1.43 -13.89
C THR A 75 -10.63 0.17 -13.08
N GLY A 76 -9.54 -0.53 -13.40
CA GLY A 76 -9.19 -1.81 -12.81
C GLY A 76 -10.01 -2.98 -13.34
N ARG A 77 -10.73 -2.82 -14.45
CA ARG A 77 -11.46 -3.90 -15.10
C ARG A 77 -10.49 -4.75 -15.91
N LEU A 78 -10.53 -6.05 -15.67
CA LEU A 78 -9.74 -7.02 -16.42
C LEU A 78 -10.17 -7.04 -17.90
N SER A 79 -9.20 -7.13 -18.81
CA SER A 79 -9.46 -7.33 -20.22
C SER A 79 -10.19 -8.66 -20.45
N LEU A 80 -10.91 -8.79 -21.56
CA LEU A 80 -11.76 -9.96 -21.88
C LEU A 80 -11.02 -11.30 -21.72
N ARG A 81 -9.74 -11.34 -22.04
CA ARG A 81 -8.90 -12.54 -21.91
C ARG A 81 -8.81 -13.04 -20.46
N TYR A 82 -8.85 -12.13 -19.47
CA TYR A 82 -8.68 -12.44 -18.05
C TYR A 82 -9.96 -12.31 -17.24
N ALA A 83 -11.05 -11.83 -17.85
CA ALA A 83 -12.29 -11.47 -17.15
C ALA A 83 -12.92 -12.66 -16.41
N SER A 84 -12.88 -13.85 -16.99
CA SER A 84 -13.48 -15.06 -16.40
C SER A 84 -12.54 -15.84 -15.48
N ARG A 85 -11.23 -15.76 -15.70
CA ARG A 85 -10.25 -16.60 -15.01
C ARG A 85 -9.32 -15.84 -14.08
N GLY A 86 -9.25 -14.52 -14.20
CA GLY A 86 -8.25 -13.71 -13.51
C GLY A 86 -6.84 -13.87 -14.11
N LEU A 87 -5.84 -13.36 -13.38
CA LEU A 87 -4.43 -13.61 -13.68
C LEU A 87 -3.97 -14.82 -12.88
N GLU A 88 -3.67 -15.89 -13.54
CA GLU A 88 -3.08 -17.08 -12.92
C GLU A 88 -1.56 -16.83 -12.70
N ILE A 89 -1.16 -16.62 -11.46
CA ILE A 89 0.26 -16.58 -11.06
C ILE A 89 0.78 -18.03 -11.02
N ILE A 90 -0.02 -18.91 -10.45
CA ILE A 90 0.18 -20.36 -10.48
C ILE A 90 -1.12 -20.99 -10.93
N PRO A 91 -1.14 -21.68 -12.07
CA PRO A 91 -2.35 -22.24 -12.64
C PRO A 91 -3.17 -23.06 -11.62
N GLY A 92 -4.45 -22.72 -11.49
CA GLY A 92 -5.38 -23.40 -10.60
C GLY A 92 -5.11 -23.25 -9.10
N LYS A 93 -4.07 -22.51 -8.67
CA LYS A 93 -3.69 -22.41 -7.25
C LYS A 93 -3.63 -20.97 -6.74
N ILE A 94 -2.97 -20.08 -7.44
CA ILE A 94 -2.85 -18.68 -7.05
C ILE A 94 -3.30 -17.82 -8.22
N VAL A 95 -4.46 -17.19 -8.05
CA VAL A 95 -5.14 -16.42 -9.10
C VAL A 95 -5.55 -15.07 -8.53
N ILE A 96 -5.22 -13.99 -9.23
CA ILE A 96 -5.75 -12.66 -8.94
C ILE A 96 -7.02 -12.45 -9.75
N THR A 97 -8.14 -12.39 -9.05
CA THR A 97 -9.47 -12.21 -9.65
C THR A 97 -9.85 -10.74 -9.77
N GLN A 98 -10.97 -10.47 -10.46
CA GLN A 98 -11.54 -9.12 -10.51
C GLN A 98 -11.95 -8.63 -9.10
N ALA A 99 -12.40 -9.53 -8.23
CA ALA A 99 -12.77 -9.19 -6.85
C ALA A 99 -11.53 -8.74 -6.04
N ASP A 100 -10.41 -9.45 -6.19
CA ASP A 100 -9.15 -9.09 -5.52
C ASP A 100 -8.65 -7.70 -5.95
N ILE A 101 -8.79 -7.38 -7.25
CA ILE A 101 -8.46 -6.04 -7.75
C ILE A 101 -9.35 -4.98 -7.08
N ARG A 102 -10.64 -5.25 -6.86
CA ARG A 102 -11.55 -4.32 -6.19
C ARG A 102 -11.16 -4.12 -4.71
N GLU A 103 -10.79 -5.18 -4.00
CA GLU A 103 -10.30 -5.06 -2.62
C GLU A 103 -9.01 -4.22 -2.57
N TYR A 104 -8.07 -4.47 -3.49
CA TYR A 104 -6.88 -3.62 -3.61
C TYR A 104 -7.23 -2.15 -3.85
N GLN A 105 -8.15 -1.86 -4.79
CA GLN A 105 -8.55 -0.49 -5.12
C GLN A 105 -9.16 0.24 -3.93
N LYS A 106 -10.01 -0.43 -3.13
CA LYS A 106 -10.58 0.15 -1.89
C LYS A 106 -9.49 0.52 -0.89
N ALA A 107 -8.58 -0.42 -0.62
CA ALA A 107 -7.47 -0.21 0.33
C ALA A 107 -6.57 0.93 -0.13
N ARG A 108 -6.19 0.94 -1.40
CA ARG A 108 -5.39 1.99 -2.02
C ARG A 108 -6.07 3.35 -1.96
N ALA A 109 -7.36 3.41 -2.32
CA ALA A 109 -8.14 4.65 -2.33
C ALA A 109 -8.20 5.28 -0.93
N ALA A 110 -8.41 4.49 0.11
CA ALA A 110 -8.44 4.97 1.49
C ALA A 110 -7.08 5.58 1.90
N ILE A 111 -5.97 4.91 1.59
CA ILE A 111 -4.62 5.40 1.91
C ILE A 111 -4.30 6.67 1.12
N ARG A 112 -4.59 6.69 -0.18
CA ARG A 112 -4.29 7.84 -1.04
C ARG A 112 -5.13 9.06 -0.70
N ALA A 113 -6.42 8.88 -0.45
CA ALA A 113 -7.30 9.96 0.00
C ALA A 113 -6.86 10.51 1.37
N GLY A 114 -6.49 9.63 2.30
CA GLY A 114 -5.96 10.03 3.60
C GLY A 114 -4.70 10.86 3.50
N LEU A 115 -3.74 10.42 2.68
CA LEU A 115 -2.49 11.14 2.43
C LEU A 115 -2.76 12.53 1.84
N GLU A 116 -3.61 12.63 0.81
CA GLU A 116 -3.94 13.92 0.18
C GLU A 116 -4.58 14.89 1.17
N ILE A 117 -5.53 14.40 1.97
CA ILE A 117 -6.21 15.23 2.98
C ILE A 117 -5.23 15.69 4.06
N LEU A 118 -4.31 14.85 4.52
CA LEU A 118 -3.31 15.26 5.50
C LEU A 118 -2.40 16.36 4.93
N VAL A 119 -1.93 16.21 3.69
CA VAL A 119 -1.08 17.20 3.02
C VAL A 119 -1.82 18.53 2.85
N GLU A 120 -3.08 18.50 2.39
CA GLU A 120 -3.91 19.72 2.26
C GLU A 120 -4.15 20.40 3.62
N ASN A 121 -4.47 19.62 4.68
CA ASN A 121 -4.69 20.16 6.02
C ASN A 121 -3.42 20.76 6.64
N ALA A 122 -2.25 20.27 6.22
CA ALA A 122 -0.97 20.87 6.58
C ALA A 122 -0.69 22.18 5.83
N GLY A 123 -1.47 22.48 4.78
CA GLY A 123 -1.33 23.68 3.95
C GLY A 123 -0.25 23.54 2.88
N TYR A 124 0.05 22.30 2.46
CA TYR A 124 1.01 21.98 1.42
C TYR A 124 0.34 21.33 0.20
N ARG A 125 1.08 21.29 -0.89
CA ARG A 125 0.78 20.48 -2.07
C ARG A 125 1.64 19.21 -2.04
N MET A 126 1.21 18.16 -2.71
CA MET A 126 1.94 16.88 -2.75
C MET A 126 3.38 17.03 -3.26
N GLU A 127 3.62 17.95 -4.17
CA GLU A 127 4.95 18.22 -4.73
C GLU A 127 5.93 18.85 -3.73
N GLU A 128 5.40 19.50 -2.69
CA GLU A 128 6.18 20.19 -1.65
C GLU A 128 6.60 19.26 -0.51
N ILE A 129 6.13 18.01 -0.54
CA ILE A 129 6.53 16.99 0.45
C ILE A 129 7.98 16.58 0.17
N GLU A 130 8.84 16.76 1.15
CA GLU A 130 10.27 16.49 1.04
C GLU A 130 10.60 14.99 1.11
N ALA A 131 9.88 14.26 1.97
CA ALA A 131 10.09 12.84 2.17
C ALA A 131 8.79 12.11 2.47
N LEU A 132 8.72 10.84 2.05
CA LEU A 132 7.68 9.88 2.42
C LEU A 132 8.34 8.71 3.16
N GLU A 133 8.11 8.61 4.44
CA GLU A 133 8.69 7.57 5.26
C GLU A 133 7.72 6.40 5.45
N LEU A 134 8.16 5.21 5.07
CA LEU A 134 7.39 3.97 5.21
C LEU A 134 7.89 3.17 6.40
N ALA A 135 7.06 3.03 7.42
CA ALA A 135 7.33 2.22 8.59
C ALA A 135 6.44 0.97 8.62
N GLY A 136 6.90 -0.04 9.37
CA GLY A 136 6.16 -1.28 9.57
C GLY A 136 6.55 -2.41 8.62
N GLY A 137 6.09 -3.62 8.95
CA GLY A 137 6.49 -4.84 8.24
C GLY A 137 6.07 -4.88 6.77
N PHE A 138 4.88 -4.38 6.45
CA PHE A 138 4.41 -4.30 5.06
C PHE A 138 5.24 -3.29 4.25
N GLY A 139 5.40 -2.06 4.77
CA GLY A 139 6.15 -1.00 4.08
C GLY A 139 7.61 -1.40 3.78
N SER A 140 8.24 -2.13 4.70
CA SER A 140 9.64 -2.59 4.55
C SER A 140 9.87 -3.64 3.47
N GLN A 141 8.80 -4.27 2.96
CA GLN A 141 8.86 -5.31 1.94
C GLN A 141 8.39 -4.82 0.56
N LEU A 142 8.01 -3.55 0.43
CA LEU A 142 7.55 -2.99 -0.83
C LEU A 142 8.71 -2.68 -1.79
N ASP A 143 8.55 -3.08 -3.04
CA ASP A 143 9.26 -2.48 -4.17
C ASP A 143 8.61 -1.14 -4.48
N ILE A 144 9.36 -0.05 -4.28
CA ILE A 144 8.84 1.32 -4.40
C ILE A 144 8.37 1.63 -5.83
N ALA A 145 9.11 1.19 -6.84
CA ALA A 145 8.72 1.39 -8.23
C ALA A 145 7.40 0.67 -8.56
N LYS A 146 7.22 -0.55 -8.04
CA LYS A 146 5.98 -1.29 -8.20
C LYS A 146 4.84 -0.69 -7.37
N ALA A 147 5.12 -0.19 -6.17
CA ALA A 147 4.12 0.49 -5.35
C ALA A 147 3.61 1.77 -6.03
N ALA A 148 4.50 2.54 -6.65
CA ALA A 148 4.12 3.68 -7.49
C ALA A 148 3.36 3.23 -8.74
N GLY A 149 3.87 2.22 -9.47
CA GLY A 149 3.22 1.65 -10.65
C GLY A 149 1.82 1.08 -10.36
N ALA A 150 1.60 0.54 -9.16
CA ALA A 150 0.28 0.13 -8.67
C ALA A 150 -0.57 1.29 -8.14
N GLY A 151 -0.03 2.52 -8.11
CA GLY A 151 -0.68 3.74 -7.64
C GLY A 151 -0.87 3.82 -6.12
N LEU A 152 -0.23 2.96 -5.33
CA LEU A 152 -0.26 3.01 -3.86
C LEU A 152 0.52 4.21 -3.33
N ILE A 153 1.68 4.47 -3.91
CA ILE A 153 2.52 5.63 -3.63
C ILE A 153 2.33 6.66 -4.76
N PRO A 154 2.21 7.97 -4.46
CA PRO A 154 2.25 9.01 -5.48
C PRO A 154 3.54 8.91 -6.29
N GLU A 155 3.45 8.85 -7.62
CA GLU A 155 4.64 8.78 -8.49
C GLU A 155 5.65 9.91 -8.20
N LYS A 156 5.14 11.12 -7.95
CA LYS A 156 5.94 12.30 -7.61
C LYS A 156 6.77 12.16 -6.33
N LEU A 157 6.40 11.24 -5.44
CA LEU A 157 7.11 10.96 -4.20
C LEU A 157 7.97 9.70 -4.26
N ALA A 158 7.92 8.92 -5.34
CA ALA A 158 8.60 7.62 -5.42
C ALA A 158 10.12 7.72 -5.17
N GLU A 159 10.77 8.80 -5.65
CA GLU A 159 12.21 9.03 -5.44
C GLU A 159 12.55 9.60 -4.05
N ARG A 160 11.52 9.97 -3.26
CA ARG A 160 11.66 10.56 -1.93
C ARG A 160 11.20 9.60 -0.83
N VAL A 161 11.05 8.32 -1.17
CA VAL A 161 10.60 7.30 -0.21
C VAL A 161 11.79 6.77 0.59
N HIS A 162 11.64 6.77 1.92
CA HIS A 162 12.59 6.16 2.85
C HIS A 162 11.90 5.02 3.62
N ILE A 163 12.53 3.87 3.66
CA ILE A 163 12.01 2.70 4.39
C ILE A 163 12.65 2.67 5.78
N LEU A 164 11.84 2.84 6.82
CA LEU A 164 12.28 2.89 8.22
C LEU A 164 12.25 1.52 8.93
N GLY A 165 11.69 0.48 8.28
CA GLY A 165 11.52 -0.81 8.94
C GLY A 165 10.53 -0.76 10.11
N ASN A 166 10.86 -1.42 11.23
CA ASN A 166 10.00 -1.43 12.42
C ASN A 166 10.25 -0.22 13.32
N ALA A 167 9.76 0.94 12.92
CA ALA A 167 9.93 2.19 13.66
C ALA A 167 9.28 2.17 15.05
N VAL A 168 8.24 1.36 15.28
CA VAL A 168 7.59 1.24 16.58
C VAL A 168 8.54 0.63 17.61
N ILE A 169 9.17 -0.51 17.27
CA ILE A 169 10.14 -1.15 18.16
C ILE A 169 11.35 -0.24 18.36
N ALA A 170 11.87 0.38 17.29
CA ALA A 170 12.99 1.31 17.40
C ALA A 170 12.66 2.47 18.34
N GLY A 171 11.49 3.09 18.20
CA GLY A 171 11.03 4.17 19.07
C GLY A 171 10.86 3.74 20.52
N LEU A 172 10.34 2.53 20.79
CA LEU A 172 10.23 1.98 22.13
C LEU A 172 11.62 1.76 22.76
N CYS A 173 12.58 1.25 22.00
CA CYS A 173 13.95 1.08 22.50
C CYS A 173 14.57 2.42 22.89
N VAL A 174 14.42 3.45 22.07
CA VAL A 174 14.89 4.81 22.37
C VAL A 174 14.21 5.34 23.62
N TYR A 175 12.89 5.18 23.72
CA TYR A 175 12.12 5.64 24.88
C TYR A 175 12.55 4.98 26.20
N ILE A 176 12.82 3.66 26.20
CA ILE A 176 13.25 2.92 27.38
C ILE A 176 14.66 3.35 27.82
N GLN A 177 15.56 3.61 26.85
CA GLN A 177 16.95 4.00 27.14
C GLN A 177 17.08 5.43 27.62
N SER A 178 16.23 6.34 27.13
CA SER A 178 16.27 7.76 27.48
C SER A 178 14.85 8.33 27.49
N PRO A 179 14.07 8.06 28.57
CA PRO A 179 12.67 8.44 28.62
C PRO A 179 12.50 9.97 28.74
N ASP A 180 12.45 10.67 27.63
CA ASP A 180 12.10 12.10 27.57
C ASP A 180 10.58 12.27 27.61
N GLN A 181 10.01 12.18 28.81
CA GLN A 181 8.57 12.35 28.99
C GLN A 181 8.09 13.76 28.63
N GLU A 182 8.91 14.78 28.81
CA GLU A 182 8.52 16.16 28.48
C GLU A 182 8.51 16.39 26.95
N GLY A 183 9.49 15.86 26.23
CA GLY A 183 9.51 15.87 24.76
C GLY A 183 8.31 15.18 24.18
N ILE A 184 7.94 14.00 24.72
CA ILE A 184 6.75 13.26 24.30
C ILE A 184 5.46 14.03 24.60
N ARG A 185 5.34 14.62 25.78
CA ARG A 185 4.17 15.45 26.10
C ARG A 185 4.02 16.64 25.15
N ARG A 186 5.13 17.34 24.86
CA ARG A 186 5.16 18.43 23.88
C ARG A 186 4.73 17.93 22.49
N MET A 187 5.25 16.80 22.03
CA MET A 187 4.86 16.20 20.76
C MET A 187 3.36 15.91 20.71
N ILE A 188 2.78 15.29 21.75
CA ILE A 188 1.35 14.99 21.84
C ILE A 188 0.52 16.29 21.82
N GLN A 189 0.92 17.32 22.56
CA GLN A 189 0.23 18.62 22.62
C GLN A 189 0.22 19.33 21.26
N HIS A 190 1.23 19.11 20.42
CA HIS A 190 1.32 19.70 19.07
C HIS A 190 0.82 18.74 17.98
N THR A 191 0.23 17.61 18.36
CA THR A 191 -0.39 16.66 17.44
C THR A 191 -1.88 16.94 17.32
N ARG A 192 -2.38 17.05 16.08
CA ARG A 192 -3.79 17.21 15.77
C ARG A 192 -4.27 16.02 14.94
N GLU A 193 -5.30 15.34 15.43
CA GLU A 193 -5.96 14.27 14.69
C GLU A 193 -6.91 14.84 13.62
N ILE A 194 -6.86 14.25 12.44
CA ILE A 194 -7.76 14.56 11.33
C ILE A 194 -8.65 13.33 11.10
N PHE A 195 -9.93 13.46 11.41
CA PHE A 195 -10.94 12.44 11.15
C PHE A 195 -11.35 12.48 9.68
N LEU A 196 -10.88 11.51 8.87
CA LEU A 196 -11.10 11.49 7.42
C LEU A 196 -12.60 11.50 7.06
N ALA A 197 -13.42 10.74 7.79
CA ALA A 197 -14.87 10.70 7.56
C ALA A 197 -15.56 12.07 7.69
N ASN A 198 -15.00 12.99 8.46
CA ASN A 198 -15.51 14.32 8.66
C ASN A 198 -14.97 15.34 7.64
N GLN A 199 -14.09 14.93 6.74
CA GLN A 199 -13.51 15.83 5.74
C GLN A 199 -14.41 15.94 4.52
N PRO A 200 -14.87 17.14 4.12
CA PRO A 200 -15.81 17.32 3.01
C PRO A 200 -15.32 16.71 1.68
N LYS A 201 -14.01 16.69 1.47
CA LYS A 201 -13.39 16.18 0.24
C LYS A 201 -13.13 14.66 0.28
N PHE A 202 -13.25 13.99 1.43
CA PHE A 202 -12.82 12.59 1.58
C PHE A 202 -13.52 11.66 0.58
N THR A 203 -14.85 11.75 0.50
CA THR A 203 -15.63 10.89 -0.42
C THR A 203 -15.21 11.09 -1.86
N LYS A 204 -15.00 12.34 -2.27
CA LYS A 204 -14.57 12.65 -3.64
C LYS A 204 -13.17 12.08 -3.90
N SER A 205 -12.19 12.38 -3.05
CA SER A 205 -10.82 11.87 -3.19
C SER A 205 -10.79 10.34 -3.18
N PHE A 206 -11.59 9.70 -2.31
CA PHE A 206 -11.70 8.24 -2.28
C PHE A 206 -12.22 7.68 -3.62
N LEU A 207 -13.26 8.28 -4.20
CA LEU A 207 -13.79 7.86 -5.49
C LEU A 207 -12.79 8.10 -6.62
N ASP A 208 -12.13 9.26 -6.63
CA ASP A 208 -11.10 9.58 -7.62
C ASP A 208 -9.93 8.58 -7.56
N PHE A 209 -9.50 8.20 -6.35
CA PHE A 209 -8.47 7.17 -6.16
C PHE A 209 -8.99 5.73 -6.25
N SER A 210 -10.27 5.48 -6.44
CA SER A 210 -10.75 4.12 -6.75
C SER A 210 -10.42 3.68 -8.17
N HIS A 211 -10.05 4.61 -9.06
CA HIS A 211 -9.49 4.33 -10.38
C HIS A 211 -7.95 4.47 -10.34
N PHE A 212 -7.28 3.74 -11.22
CA PHE A 212 -5.81 3.79 -11.30
C PHE A 212 -5.31 5.03 -12.01
#